data_c28bd88699b3bce41ad96e2f3c7c8a1f
#
_entry.id   c28bd88699b3bce41ad96e2f3c7c8a1f
#
_cell.length_a   1.000
_cell.length_b   1.000
_cell.length_c   1.000
_cell.angle_alpha   90.00
_cell.angle_beta   90.00
_cell.angle_gamma   90.00
#
_symmetry.space_group_name_H-M   'P 1'
#
loop_
_entity.id
_entity.type
_entity.pdbx_description
1 polymer ?
#
loop_
_entity_poly.entity_id
_entity_poly.type
_entity_poly.pdbx_seq_one_letter_code
_entity_poly.pdbx_strand_id
1 'polypeptide(L)'
;IKLIHATFHSNCGGETVNAEDLWSKREPYLRATKDTFCLASPHATWKKTLTRKEWLHYLNTKYKIRTNDKDQLHAVPNYAPECRDLYLANTWPLVPLKNVREDLKLRSTFFSVHAQGDNVVLEGRGFGHGVGLCQEGSMRMARSGLGYMDILHHYYKDVHLVDVSSVEFFRAEEQVGNSFGTNP
;
A
#
# COMPACT_ATOMS: atom_id res chain seq x y z
N ILE A 1 11.36 8.72 24.33
CA ILE A 1 10.70 7.67 23.54
C ILE A 1 9.81 8.34 22.51
N LYS A 2 9.93 7.98 21.23
CA LYS A 2 9.02 8.44 20.18
C LYS A 2 8.21 7.25 19.71
N LEU A 3 6.88 7.34 19.75
CA LEU A 3 6.00 6.32 19.22
C LEU A 3 6.03 6.32 17.68
N ILE A 4 5.94 5.16 17.08
CA ILE A 4 5.88 5.01 15.63
C ILE A 4 4.43 5.15 15.12
N HIS A 5 4.28 5.47 13.84
CA HIS A 5 3.02 5.28 13.13
C HIS A 5 2.93 3.83 12.67
N ALA A 6 2.23 3.00 13.44
CA ALA A 6 2.04 1.58 13.14
C ALA A 6 1.00 1.38 12.04
N THR A 7 1.33 1.82 10.83
CA THR A 7 0.43 1.75 9.68
C THR A 7 0.32 0.34 9.14
N PHE A 8 -0.85 -0.04 8.66
CA PHE A 8 -1.12 -1.36 8.13
C PHE A 8 -2.10 -1.31 6.93
N HIS A 9 -2.12 -2.36 6.16
CA HIS A 9 -3.02 -2.56 5.01
C HIS A 9 -3.37 -4.04 4.85
N SER A 10 -4.38 -4.36 4.06
CA SER A 10 -4.89 -5.74 3.95
C SER A 10 -3.87 -6.68 3.31
N ASN A 11 -3.34 -6.35 2.12
CA ASN A 11 -2.42 -7.19 1.36
C ASN A 11 -1.43 -6.35 0.56
N CYS A 12 -0.12 -6.63 0.64
CA CYS A 12 0.91 -5.87 -0.06
C CYS A 12 1.12 -6.30 -1.53
N GLY A 13 0.61 -7.47 -1.93
CA GLY A 13 0.82 -7.99 -3.28
C GLY A 13 2.24 -8.50 -3.55
N GLY A 14 2.98 -8.85 -2.51
CA GLY A 14 4.35 -9.37 -2.58
C GLY A 14 5.44 -8.39 -2.14
N GLU A 15 5.11 -7.10 -1.99
CA GLU A 15 6.07 -6.07 -1.60
C GLU A 15 5.36 -4.87 -0.97
N THR A 16 5.88 -4.38 0.16
CA THR A 16 5.47 -3.09 0.73
C THR A 16 6.19 -1.93 0.06
N VAL A 17 5.82 -0.68 0.38
CA VAL A 17 6.46 0.53 -0.16
C VAL A 17 7.06 1.39 0.96
N ASN A 18 8.03 2.24 0.61
CA ASN A 18 8.55 3.24 1.54
C ASN A 18 7.47 4.30 1.84
N ALA A 19 7.51 4.86 3.04
CA ALA A 19 6.54 5.89 3.44
C ALA A 19 6.59 7.13 2.51
N GLU A 20 7.79 7.58 2.12
CA GLU A 20 7.99 8.74 1.26
C GLU A 20 7.48 8.57 -0.17
N ASP A 21 7.37 7.33 -0.65
CA ASP A 21 6.82 7.02 -1.98
C ASP A 21 5.31 7.29 -2.07
N LEU A 22 4.66 7.35 -0.92
CA LEU A 22 3.21 7.58 -0.84
C LEU A 22 2.82 8.86 -0.09
N TRP A 23 3.53 9.23 0.98
CA TRP A 23 3.11 10.26 1.93
C TRP A 23 4.06 11.46 2.04
N SER A 24 4.97 11.65 1.14
CA SER A 24 5.90 12.80 1.09
C SER A 24 6.81 12.96 2.32
N LYS A 25 6.66 12.11 3.37
CA LYS A 25 7.45 12.13 4.57
C LYS A 25 8.17 10.81 4.76
N ARG A 26 9.49 10.88 4.84
CA ARG A 26 10.32 9.73 5.15
C ARG A 26 10.18 9.34 6.61
N GLU A 27 9.82 8.07 6.85
CA GLU A 27 9.89 7.45 8.16
C GLU A 27 10.90 6.30 8.08
N PRO A 28 12.01 6.34 8.86
CA PRO A 28 13.12 5.41 8.70
C PRO A 28 12.74 3.95 8.96
N TYR A 29 11.73 3.71 9.76
CA TYR A 29 11.21 2.39 10.10
C TYR A 29 10.15 1.86 9.12
N LEU A 30 9.65 2.67 8.17
CA LEU A 30 8.68 2.27 7.14
C LEU A 30 9.38 2.10 5.80
N ARG A 31 10.07 0.98 5.63
CA ARG A 31 10.85 0.63 4.44
C ARG A 31 10.17 -0.45 3.63
N ALA A 32 10.32 -0.37 2.31
CA ALA A 32 9.89 -1.42 1.41
C ALA A 32 10.50 -2.76 1.82
N THR A 33 9.65 -3.79 1.88
CA THR A 33 10.03 -5.13 2.31
C THR A 33 9.32 -6.15 1.42
N LYS A 34 10.05 -7.14 0.94
CA LYS A 34 9.48 -8.28 0.23
C LYS A 34 8.68 -9.14 1.20
N ASP A 35 7.44 -9.46 0.82
CA ASP A 35 6.51 -10.28 1.60
C ASP A 35 5.80 -11.27 0.70
N THR A 36 6.32 -12.47 0.59
CA THR A 36 5.71 -13.55 -0.19
C THR A 36 4.59 -14.28 0.55
N PHE A 37 4.44 -14.05 1.86
CA PHE A 37 3.45 -14.75 2.70
C PHE A 37 2.00 -14.41 2.31
N CYS A 38 1.76 -13.21 1.80
CA CYS A 38 0.42 -12.76 1.43
C CYS A 38 -0.04 -13.22 0.03
N LEU A 39 0.83 -13.82 -0.80
CA LEU A 39 0.55 -14.09 -2.22
C LEU A 39 -0.54 -15.13 -2.46
N ALA A 40 -0.78 -16.04 -1.53
CA ALA A 40 -1.84 -17.05 -1.62
C ALA A 40 -3.17 -16.60 -0.97
N SER A 41 -3.29 -15.36 -0.60
CA SER A 41 -4.44 -14.81 0.12
C SER A 41 -5.53 -14.30 -0.84
N PRO A 42 -6.79 -14.17 -0.38
CA PRO A 42 -7.91 -13.76 -1.23
C PRO A 42 -7.77 -12.37 -1.87
N HIS A 43 -7.02 -11.46 -1.24
CA HIS A 43 -6.79 -10.12 -1.74
C HIS A 43 -5.44 -9.95 -2.46
N ALA A 44 -4.75 -11.07 -2.75
CA ALA A 44 -3.44 -11.03 -3.42
C ALA A 44 -3.52 -10.47 -4.83
N THR A 45 -4.63 -10.70 -5.53
CA THR A 45 -4.82 -10.23 -6.91
C THR A 45 -6.18 -9.58 -7.11
N TRP A 46 -6.27 -8.74 -8.13
CA TRP A 46 -7.52 -8.12 -8.56
C TRP A 46 -7.46 -7.77 -10.06
N LYS A 47 -8.63 -7.62 -10.66
CA LYS A 47 -8.77 -7.26 -12.08
C LYS A 47 -9.84 -6.19 -12.24
N LYS A 48 -9.59 -5.22 -13.14
CA LYS A 48 -10.57 -4.24 -13.58
C LYS A 48 -10.48 -4.06 -15.08
N THR A 49 -11.61 -4.09 -15.75
CA THR A 49 -11.71 -3.85 -17.20
C THR A 49 -12.39 -2.52 -17.44
N LEU A 50 -11.84 -1.73 -18.35
CA LEU A 50 -12.40 -0.48 -18.86
C LEU A 50 -12.43 -0.59 -20.38
N THR A 51 -13.30 0.17 -21.03
CA THR A 51 -13.16 0.35 -22.48
C THR A 51 -11.91 1.20 -22.77
N ARG A 52 -11.28 0.96 -23.90
CA ARG A 52 -10.13 1.77 -24.35
C ARG A 52 -10.48 3.25 -24.42
N LYS A 53 -11.72 3.56 -24.82
CA LYS A 53 -12.25 4.94 -24.87
C LYS A 53 -12.30 5.60 -23.49
N GLU A 54 -12.80 4.89 -22.46
CA GLU A 54 -12.86 5.41 -21.08
C GLU A 54 -11.47 5.63 -20.52
N TRP A 55 -10.55 4.69 -20.72
CA TRP A 55 -9.18 4.79 -20.25
C TRP A 55 -8.44 5.99 -20.87
N LEU A 56 -8.49 6.13 -22.20
CA LEU A 56 -7.86 7.23 -22.90
C LEU A 56 -8.52 8.58 -22.56
N HIS A 57 -9.86 8.62 -22.41
CA HIS A 57 -10.57 9.82 -22.00
C HIS A 57 -10.14 10.26 -20.59
N TYR A 58 -10.03 9.35 -19.64
CA TYR A 58 -9.53 9.62 -18.31
C TYR A 58 -8.13 10.25 -18.33
N LEU A 59 -7.18 9.61 -19.03
CA LEU A 59 -5.81 10.09 -19.12
C LEU A 59 -5.70 11.44 -19.84
N ASN A 60 -6.44 11.63 -20.92
CA ASN A 60 -6.46 12.90 -21.62
C ASN A 60 -7.07 14.02 -20.79
N THR A 61 -8.23 13.78 -20.18
CA THR A 61 -8.95 14.79 -19.39
C THR A 61 -8.13 15.23 -18.19
N LYS A 62 -7.58 14.30 -17.45
CA LYS A 62 -6.91 14.58 -16.18
C LYS A 62 -5.44 14.95 -16.33
N TYR A 63 -4.72 14.32 -17.24
CA TYR A 63 -3.27 14.46 -17.39
C TYR A 63 -2.84 15.05 -18.74
N LYS A 64 -3.79 15.36 -19.62
CA LYS A 64 -3.50 15.93 -20.96
C LYS A 64 -2.60 15.00 -21.81
N ILE A 65 -2.65 13.70 -21.56
CA ILE A 65 -1.95 12.72 -22.39
C ILE A 65 -2.50 12.79 -23.82
N ARG A 66 -1.62 13.08 -24.77
CA ARG A 66 -2.03 13.25 -26.17
C ARG A 66 -2.28 11.90 -26.82
N THR A 67 -3.53 11.66 -27.21
CA THR A 67 -3.94 10.43 -27.87
C THR A 67 -3.44 10.32 -29.35
N ASN A 68 -2.82 11.37 -29.87
CA ASN A 68 -2.26 11.42 -31.23
C ASN A 68 -0.77 11.06 -31.26
N ASP A 69 -0.12 10.95 -30.13
CA ASP A 69 1.27 10.54 -30.01
C ASP A 69 1.33 9.00 -29.98
N LYS A 70 1.93 8.41 -31.04
CA LYS A 70 1.99 6.95 -31.20
C LYS A 70 2.77 6.29 -30.08
N ASP A 71 3.82 6.92 -29.56
CA ASP A 71 4.65 6.36 -28.50
C ASP A 71 3.89 6.32 -27.17
N GLN A 72 3.15 7.40 -26.85
CA GLN A 72 2.27 7.43 -25.68
C GLN A 72 1.08 6.47 -25.82
N LEU A 73 0.53 6.34 -27.02
CA LEU A 73 -0.57 5.42 -27.31
C LEU A 73 -0.16 3.96 -27.19
N HIS A 74 1.12 3.64 -27.40
CA HIS A 74 1.66 2.30 -27.23
C HIS A 74 2.12 2.01 -25.79
N ALA A 75 2.73 2.96 -25.11
CA ALA A 75 3.23 2.79 -23.76
C ALA A 75 2.10 2.65 -22.72
N VAL A 76 1.02 3.43 -22.89
CA VAL A 76 -0.07 3.52 -21.90
C VAL A 76 -0.93 2.26 -21.79
N PRO A 77 -1.27 1.52 -22.86
CA PRO A 77 -2.02 0.28 -22.76
C PRO A 77 -1.16 -0.98 -22.56
N ASN A 78 0.17 -0.86 -22.44
CA ASN A 78 1.09 -1.97 -22.27
C ASN A 78 2.13 -1.68 -21.16
N TYR A 79 1.62 -1.43 -19.96
CA TYR A 79 2.41 -1.17 -18.77
C TYR A 79 2.47 -2.43 -17.90
N ALA A 80 3.66 -2.97 -17.67
CA ALA A 80 3.87 -4.18 -16.89
C ALA A 80 5.11 -4.02 -15.99
N PRO A 81 4.98 -3.42 -14.79
CA PRO A 81 6.10 -3.21 -13.90
C PRO A 81 6.50 -4.49 -13.18
N GLU A 82 7.79 -4.74 -13.06
CA GLU A 82 8.34 -5.84 -12.26
C GLU A 82 8.21 -5.59 -10.76
N CYS A 83 8.41 -4.34 -10.33
CA CYS A 83 8.24 -3.87 -8.95
C CYS A 83 7.21 -2.74 -8.88
N ARG A 84 6.92 -2.26 -7.66
CA ARG A 84 6.00 -1.12 -7.51
C ARG A 84 6.61 0.15 -8.07
N ASP A 85 5.87 0.81 -8.96
CA ASP A 85 6.20 2.12 -9.51
C ASP A 85 5.39 3.23 -8.83
N LEU A 86 5.87 4.47 -8.97
CA LEU A 86 5.15 5.66 -8.52
C LEU A 86 4.28 6.27 -9.64
N TYR A 87 4.68 6.04 -10.88
CA TYR A 87 4.05 6.64 -12.07
C TYR A 87 3.71 5.58 -13.11
N LEU A 88 2.66 5.84 -13.86
CA LEU A 88 2.21 4.99 -14.96
C LEU A 88 3.17 5.12 -16.14
N ALA A 89 3.94 4.07 -16.43
CA ALA A 89 4.91 4.06 -17.52
C ALA A 89 5.79 5.32 -17.55
N ASN A 90 6.60 5.47 -18.58
CA ASN A 90 7.37 6.70 -18.82
C ASN A 90 6.51 7.73 -19.57
N THR A 91 5.38 8.12 -18.99
CA THR A 91 4.46 9.10 -19.59
C THR A 91 4.93 10.52 -19.35
N TRP A 92 4.68 11.40 -20.31
CA TRP A 92 4.79 12.84 -20.12
C TRP A 92 3.49 13.52 -20.56
N PRO A 93 2.82 14.25 -19.65
CA PRO A 93 3.14 14.45 -18.22
C PRO A 93 3.07 13.18 -17.37
N LEU A 94 3.76 13.20 -16.22
CA LEU A 94 3.77 12.09 -15.28
C LEU A 94 2.37 11.81 -14.73
N VAL A 95 1.97 10.55 -14.71
CA VAL A 95 0.68 10.09 -14.18
C VAL A 95 0.90 9.33 -12.86
N PRO A 96 0.66 9.95 -11.68
CA PRO A 96 0.89 9.30 -10.40
C PRO A 96 -0.09 8.13 -10.20
N LEU A 97 0.43 6.93 -9.94
CA LEU A 97 -0.39 5.73 -9.74
C LEU A 97 -1.30 5.83 -8.52
N LYS A 98 -0.91 6.59 -7.48
CA LYS A 98 -1.79 6.85 -6.34
C LYS A 98 -3.08 7.57 -6.76
N ASN A 99 -3.00 8.54 -7.66
CA ASN A 99 -4.16 9.26 -8.15
C ASN A 99 -5.03 8.35 -9.04
N VAL A 100 -4.40 7.55 -9.92
CA VAL A 100 -5.12 6.54 -10.73
C VAL A 100 -5.88 5.57 -9.83
N ARG A 101 -5.26 5.11 -8.74
CA ARG A 101 -5.91 4.25 -7.75
C ARG A 101 -7.13 4.90 -7.13
N GLU A 102 -7.01 6.15 -6.69
CA GLU A 102 -8.09 6.90 -6.04
C GLU A 102 -9.25 7.18 -7.01
N ASP A 103 -8.95 7.72 -8.19
CA ASP A 103 -9.93 8.09 -9.20
C ASP A 103 -10.72 6.89 -9.73
N LEU A 104 -10.04 5.81 -10.02
CA LEU A 104 -10.64 4.60 -10.56
C LEU A 104 -11.05 3.59 -9.48
N LYS A 105 -10.90 3.93 -8.18
CA LYS A 105 -11.23 3.07 -7.03
C LYS A 105 -10.57 1.69 -7.13
N LEU A 106 -9.27 1.67 -7.46
CA LEU A 106 -8.49 0.44 -7.55
C LEU A 106 -8.09 -0.03 -6.16
N ARG A 107 -7.86 -1.33 -6.02
CA ARG A 107 -7.46 -1.91 -4.73
C ARG A 107 -6.05 -1.53 -4.30
N SER A 108 -5.12 -1.38 -5.25
CA SER A 108 -3.73 -1.02 -4.98
C SER A 108 -3.15 -0.16 -6.11
N THR A 109 -1.92 0.34 -5.94
CA THR A 109 -1.12 0.98 -6.99
C THR A 109 -0.21 -0.01 -7.73
N PHE A 110 -0.22 -1.29 -7.35
CA PHE A 110 0.62 -2.31 -7.95
C PHE A 110 -0.16 -3.08 -9.01
N PHE A 111 -0.12 -2.63 -10.24
CA PHE A 111 -0.87 -3.22 -11.35
C PHE A 111 -0.17 -3.05 -12.68
N SER A 112 -0.50 -3.92 -13.59
CA SER A 112 -0.18 -3.83 -15.02
C SER A 112 -1.41 -3.38 -15.81
N VAL A 113 -1.18 -2.90 -17.03
CA VAL A 113 -2.22 -2.48 -17.98
C VAL A 113 -1.98 -3.21 -19.29
N HIS A 114 -2.99 -3.90 -19.80
CA HIS A 114 -2.93 -4.65 -21.05
C HIS A 114 -4.07 -4.27 -21.98
N ALA A 115 -3.77 -4.04 -23.26
CA ALA A 115 -4.79 -3.90 -24.28
C ALA A 115 -5.41 -5.26 -24.62
N GLN A 116 -6.72 -5.36 -24.67
CA GLN A 116 -7.47 -6.55 -25.05
C GLN A 116 -8.64 -6.17 -25.98
N GLY A 117 -8.40 -6.14 -27.27
CA GLY A 117 -9.37 -5.64 -28.26
C GLY A 117 -9.74 -4.19 -27.98
N ASP A 118 -11.04 -3.91 -27.83
CA ASP A 118 -11.57 -2.59 -27.53
C ASP A 118 -11.51 -2.25 -26.03
N ASN A 119 -10.97 -3.15 -25.22
CA ASN A 119 -10.83 -2.96 -23.78
C ASN A 119 -9.38 -2.75 -23.37
N VAL A 120 -9.23 -2.23 -22.15
CA VAL A 120 -8.01 -2.18 -21.39
C VAL A 120 -8.25 -2.92 -20.09
N VAL A 121 -7.36 -3.83 -19.76
CA VAL A 121 -7.44 -4.65 -18.57
C VAL A 121 -6.33 -4.21 -17.61
N LEU A 122 -6.73 -3.82 -16.41
CA LEU A 122 -5.83 -3.56 -15.28
C LEU A 122 -5.80 -4.82 -14.41
N GLU A 123 -4.63 -5.44 -14.31
CA GLU A 123 -4.40 -6.61 -13.45
C GLU A 123 -3.45 -6.22 -12.34
N GLY A 124 -3.94 -6.25 -11.11
CA GLY A 124 -3.20 -5.75 -9.97
C GLY A 124 -2.99 -6.78 -8.88
N ARG A 125 -2.05 -6.45 -7.98
CA ARG A 125 -1.69 -7.22 -6.81
C ARG A 125 -1.88 -6.41 -5.55
N GLY A 126 -2.41 -7.06 -4.49
CA GLY A 126 -2.60 -6.49 -3.17
C GLY A 126 -3.84 -5.62 -3.00
N PHE A 127 -4.08 -5.20 -1.75
CA PHE A 127 -5.21 -4.37 -1.35
C PHE A 127 -4.79 -3.40 -0.24
N GLY A 128 -4.85 -2.12 -0.52
CA GLY A 128 -4.49 -1.02 0.38
C GLY A 128 -3.33 -0.18 -0.13
N HIS A 129 -2.80 0.66 0.74
CA HIS A 129 -1.74 1.61 0.38
C HIS A 129 -0.35 0.98 0.27
N GLY A 130 -0.10 -0.14 0.94
CA GLY A 130 1.16 -0.87 0.85
C GLY A 130 2.27 -0.43 1.81
N VAL A 131 2.07 0.56 2.68
CA VAL A 131 3.07 1.01 3.66
C VAL A 131 2.90 0.27 4.99
N GLY A 132 4.01 -0.16 5.60
CA GLY A 132 4.01 -0.84 6.89
C GLY A 132 3.49 -2.27 6.83
N LEU A 133 2.73 -2.71 7.85
CA LEU A 133 2.35 -4.10 8.05
C LEU A 133 1.29 -4.59 7.06
N CYS A 134 1.57 -5.71 6.40
CA CYS A 134 0.61 -6.46 5.60
C CYS A 134 -0.17 -7.43 6.51
N GLN A 135 -1.46 -7.21 6.67
CA GLN A 135 -2.30 -8.03 7.58
C GLN A 135 -2.33 -9.51 7.16
N GLU A 136 -2.60 -9.80 5.88
CA GLU A 136 -2.65 -11.18 5.38
C GLU A 136 -1.29 -11.87 5.40
N GLY A 137 -0.20 -11.13 5.16
CA GLY A 137 1.17 -11.61 5.34
C GLY A 137 1.46 -11.96 6.79
N SER A 138 1.16 -11.06 7.72
CA SER A 138 1.32 -11.28 9.17
C SER A 138 0.53 -12.48 9.68
N MET A 139 -0.72 -12.63 9.23
CA MET A 139 -1.56 -13.78 9.58
C MET A 139 -0.95 -15.09 9.07
N ARG A 140 -0.36 -15.09 7.88
CA ARG A 140 0.32 -16.27 7.34
C ARG A 140 1.61 -16.59 8.07
N MET A 141 2.42 -15.57 8.40
CA MET A 141 3.62 -15.70 9.22
C MET A 141 3.29 -16.34 10.58
N ALA A 142 2.27 -15.83 11.27
CA ALA A 142 1.82 -16.39 12.55
C ALA A 142 1.39 -17.86 12.43
N ARG A 143 0.63 -18.22 11.39
CA ARG A 143 0.25 -19.60 11.10
C ARG A 143 1.45 -20.51 10.78
N SER A 144 2.54 -19.93 10.31
CA SER A 144 3.81 -20.65 10.06
C SER A 144 4.70 -20.72 11.29
N GLY A 145 4.24 -20.25 12.46
CA GLY A 145 4.95 -20.35 13.74
C GLY A 145 5.85 -19.17 14.09
N LEU A 146 5.84 -18.07 13.29
CA LEU A 146 6.62 -16.86 13.64
C LEU A 146 5.97 -16.15 14.83
N GLY A 147 6.80 -15.70 15.76
CA GLY A 147 6.39 -14.88 16.90
C GLY A 147 5.99 -13.46 16.50
N TYR A 148 5.19 -12.80 17.34
CA TYR A 148 4.73 -11.42 17.05
C TYR A 148 5.89 -10.43 16.93
N MET A 149 6.99 -10.62 17.67
CA MET A 149 8.20 -9.78 17.57
C MET A 149 8.82 -9.85 16.18
N ASP A 150 9.00 -11.09 15.66
CA ASP A 150 9.57 -11.31 14.33
C ASP A 150 8.70 -10.69 13.23
N ILE A 151 7.37 -10.85 13.37
CA ILE A 151 6.39 -10.26 12.45
C ILE A 151 6.48 -8.74 12.45
N LEU A 152 6.51 -8.11 13.62
CA LEU A 152 6.61 -6.65 13.72
C LEU A 152 7.94 -6.12 13.14
N HIS A 153 9.07 -6.77 13.45
CA HIS A 153 10.38 -6.40 12.91
C HIS A 153 10.54 -6.67 11.41
N HIS A 154 9.74 -7.60 10.86
CA HIS A 154 9.69 -7.80 9.41
C HIS A 154 9.19 -6.54 8.69
N TYR A 155 8.16 -5.88 9.21
CA TYR A 155 7.52 -4.72 8.57
C TYR A 155 8.01 -3.35 9.09
N TYR A 156 8.43 -3.27 10.35
CA TYR A 156 8.91 -2.04 10.97
C TYR A 156 10.38 -2.21 11.33
N LYS A 157 11.25 -1.44 10.67
CA LYS A 157 12.71 -1.55 10.85
C LYS A 157 13.16 -0.73 12.05
N ASP A 158 14.17 -1.23 12.77
CA ASP A 158 14.84 -0.50 13.86
C ASP A 158 13.87 0.06 14.92
N VAL A 159 12.82 -0.71 15.25
CA VAL A 159 11.87 -0.37 16.30
C VAL A 159 12.05 -1.28 17.52
N HIS A 160 11.70 -0.78 18.69
CA HIS A 160 11.68 -1.52 19.94
C HIS A 160 10.26 -1.57 20.50
N LEU A 161 9.87 -2.74 20.98
CA LEU A 161 8.65 -2.90 21.76
C LEU A 161 8.94 -2.47 23.22
N VAL A 162 8.09 -1.64 23.73
CA VAL A 162 8.16 -1.23 25.13
C VAL A 162 6.85 -1.56 25.83
N ASP A 163 6.94 -1.98 27.08
CA ASP A 163 5.76 -2.19 27.91
C ASP A 163 5.07 -0.85 28.14
N VAL A 164 3.75 -0.78 27.93
CA VAL A 164 2.96 0.42 28.13
C VAL A 164 3.10 0.97 29.56
N SER A 165 3.16 0.09 30.56
CA SER A 165 3.38 0.43 31.96
C SER A 165 4.74 1.11 32.23
N SER A 166 5.71 0.93 31.31
CA SER A 166 7.02 1.58 31.39
C SER A 166 7.01 3.04 30.93
N VAL A 167 5.93 3.49 30.25
CA VAL A 167 5.80 4.84 29.71
C VAL A 167 5.02 5.71 30.71
N GLU A 168 5.69 6.71 31.25
CA GLU A 168 5.17 7.58 32.33
C GLU A 168 3.80 8.20 32.02
N PHE A 169 3.57 8.60 30.78
CA PHE A 169 2.29 9.13 30.31
C PHE A 169 1.10 8.20 30.59
N PHE A 170 1.25 6.89 30.38
CA PHE A 170 0.17 5.92 30.62
C PHE A 170 0.03 5.50 32.08
N ARG A 171 1.07 5.70 32.92
CA ARG A 171 1.00 5.44 34.37
C ARG A 171 0.10 6.45 35.11
N ALA A 172 0.00 7.67 34.59
CA ALA A 172 -0.78 8.74 35.26
C ALA A 172 -2.29 8.46 35.17
N GLU A 173 -2.79 7.75 34.17
CA GLU A 173 -4.22 7.44 34.02
C GLU A 173 -4.70 6.33 34.97
N GLU A 174 -3.86 5.39 35.39
CA GLU A 174 -4.24 4.35 36.35
C GLU A 174 -4.47 4.93 37.80
N GLN A 175 -3.83 6.02 38.12
CA GLN A 175 -4.00 6.67 39.46
C GLN A 175 -5.29 7.46 39.58
N VAL A 176 -5.87 7.93 38.48
CA VAL A 176 -7.14 8.66 38.46
C VAL A 176 -8.35 7.71 38.54
N GLY A 177 -8.22 6.49 38.01
CA GLY A 177 -9.28 5.49 38.00
C GLY A 177 -9.61 4.89 39.41
N ASN A 178 -8.67 4.91 40.34
CA ASN A 178 -8.83 4.31 41.68
C ASN A 178 -9.37 5.28 42.76
N SER A 179 -9.67 6.53 42.41
CA SER A 179 -10.21 7.51 43.36
C SER A 179 -11.76 7.62 43.37
N PHE A 180 -12.47 6.82 42.58
CA PHE A 180 -13.93 6.77 42.60
C PHE A 180 -14.44 5.42 43.16
N GLY A 181 -14.32 5.25 44.44
CA GLY A 181 -14.97 4.09 45.05
C GLY A 181 -14.56 3.80 46.49
N THR A 182 -14.99 4.63 47.40
CA THR A 182 -15.45 4.23 48.75
C THR A 182 -15.93 5.49 49.48
N ASN A 183 -17.22 5.70 49.51
CA ASN A 183 -17.83 6.45 50.61
C ASN A 183 -18.97 5.58 51.18
N PRO A 184 -19.04 5.49 52.51
CA PRO A 184 -19.92 4.59 53.27
C PRO A 184 -21.41 4.93 53.21
#